data_37574d58a2df5319e0315d28021faa31
#
_entry.id   37574d58a2df5319e0315d28021faa31
#
_cell.length_a   1.000
_cell.length_b   1.000
_cell.length_c   1.000
_cell.angle_alpha   90.00
_cell.angle_beta   90.00
_cell.angle_gamma   90.00
#
_symmetry.space_group_name_H-M   'P 1'
#
loop_
_entity.id
_entity.type
_entity.pdbx_description
1 polymer ?
#
loop_
_entity_poly.entity_id
_entity_poly.type
_entity_poly.pdbx_seq_one_letter_code
_entity_poly.pdbx_strand_id
1 'polypeptide(L)'
;MISVTKLLFMDEYYGDALRYGHNAHRMKSGAAEGMGPVVVWNSTRTCNLRCRHCYMSSDGQKYEGELTTEEAKRFIDGLAEFRVPVLLFSGGEPLIRP
;
A
#
# COMPACT_ATOMS: atom_id res chain seq x y z
N MET A 1 -0.07 8.88 -10.69
CA MET A 1 1.03 8.77 -9.68
C MET A 1 2.31 8.51 -10.46
N ILE A 2 3.35 9.30 -10.27
CA ILE A 2 4.63 9.17 -10.97
C ILE A 2 5.46 8.12 -10.22
N SER A 3 5.97 7.10 -10.93
CA SER A 3 6.91 6.13 -10.34
C SER A 3 8.29 6.78 -10.21
N VAL A 4 8.72 7.01 -8.98
CA VAL A 4 10.05 7.56 -8.68
C VAL A 4 11.15 6.59 -9.13
N THR A 5 10.90 5.28 -9.01
CA THR A 5 11.82 4.23 -9.46
C THR A 5 12.05 4.32 -10.97
N LYS A 6 10.97 4.48 -11.75
CA LYS A 6 11.06 4.65 -13.21
C LYS A 6 11.83 5.90 -13.60
N LEU A 7 11.65 7.00 -12.85
CA LEU A 7 12.39 8.24 -13.09
C LEU A 7 13.89 8.12 -12.78
N LEU A 8 14.25 7.36 -11.76
CA LEU A 8 15.64 7.25 -11.31
C LEU A 8 16.44 6.19 -12.06
N PHE A 9 15.82 5.07 -12.42
CA PHE A 9 16.53 3.90 -12.94
C PHE A 9 16.20 3.58 -14.40
N MET A 10 15.24 4.27 -15.01
CA MET A 10 14.72 4.02 -16.37
C MET A 10 14.23 2.57 -16.59
N ASP A 11 14.03 1.81 -15.53
CA ASP A 11 13.60 0.43 -15.56
C ASP A 11 12.07 0.29 -15.42
N GLU A 12 11.48 -0.59 -16.22
CA GLU A 12 10.10 -1.00 -16.04
C GLU A 12 9.98 -1.92 -14.81
N TYR A 13 9.53 -1.36 -13.72
CA TYR A 13 9.30 -2.15 -12.52
C TYR A 13 8.03 -3.01 -12.70
N TYR A 14 8.11 -4.29 -12.29
CA TYR A 14 6.97 -5.25 -12.36
C TYR A 14 5.66 -4.66 -11.79
N GLY A 15 5.74 -3.89 -10.72
CA GLY A 15 4.59 -3.19 -10.13
C GLY A 15 3.96 -2.14 -11.03
N ASP A 16 4.68 -1.54 -11.96
CA ASP A 16 4.15 -0.55 -12.88
C ASP A 16 3.27 -1.21 -13.97
N ALA A 17 3.61 -2.40 -14.42
CA ALA A 17 2.75 -3.18 -15.34
C ALA A 17 1.42 -3.56 -14.68
N LEU A 18 1.43 -3.90 -13.39
CA LEU A 18 0.22 -4.18 -12.60
C LEU A 18 -0.63 -2.92 -12.33
N ARG A 19 0.02 -1.76 -12.18
CA ARG A 19 -0.64 -0.48 -11.89
C ARG A 19 -1.19 0.22 -13.12
N TYR A 20 -0.44 0.18 -14.21
CA TYR A 20 -0.66 1.03 -15.38
C TYR A 20 -0.91 0.25 -16.67
N GLY A 21 -1.13 -1.05 -16.61
CA GLY A 21 -1.27 -1.99 -17.72
C GLY A 21 -1.52 -1.37 -19.09
N HIS A 22 -0.96 -1.92 -20.15
CA HIS A 22 -0.94 -1.38 -21.51
C HIS A 22 -2.30 -0.96 -22.11
N ASN A 23 -3.40 -1.22 -21.41
CA ASN A 23 -4.77 -0.88 -21.83
C ASN A 23 -5.40 0.26 -21.01
N ALA A 24 -4.62 1.21 -20.53
CA ALA A 24 -5.10 2.36 -19.73
C ALA A 24 -6.27 3.14 -20.39
N HIS A 25 -6.37 3.11 -21.72
CA HIS A 25 -7.47 3.73 -22.47
C HIS A 25 -8.82 2.99 -22.39
N ARG A 26 -8.86 1.76 -21.84
CA ARG A 26 -10.08 0.96 -21.70
C ARG A 26 -10.62 0.87 -20.28
N MET A 27 -9.92 1.41 -19.32
CA MET A 27 -10.25 1.24 -17.91
C MET A 27 -11.18 2.34 -17.40
N LYS A 28 -12.45 2.00 -17.26
CA LYS A 28 -13.45 2.86 -16.59
C LYS A 28 -13.30 2.92 -15.07
N SER A 29 -12.44 2.09 -14.45
CA SER A 29 -12.40 1.90 -12.98
C SER A 29 -11.01 1.90 -12.35
N GLY A 30 -9.93 2.19 -13.06
CA GLY A 30 -8.59 2.25 -12.46
C GLY A 30 -7.96 0.92 -12.04
N ALA A 31 -8.65 -0.21 -12.24
CA ALA A 31 -8.13 -1.56 -12.04
C ALA A 31 -8.07 -2.31 -13.37
N ALA A 32 -7.08 -3.18 -13.58
CA ALA A 32 -7.02 -4.06 -14.75
C ALA A 32 -8.19 -5.05 -14.73
N GLU A 33 -8.70 -5.41 -15.91
CA GLU A 33 -9.82 -6.35 -16.02
C GLU A 33 -9.49 -7.66 -15.29
N GLY A 34 -10.36 -8.10 -14.39
CA GLY A 34 -10.16 -9.29 -13.54
C GLY A 34 -9.24 -9.11 -12.34
N MET A 35 -8.75 -7.88 -12.10
CA MET A 35 -7.94 -7.55 -10.93
C MET A 35 -8.74 -6.69 -9.94
N GLY A 36 -8.40 -6.82 -8.66
CA GLY A 36 -8.91 -5.94 -7.61
C GLY A 36 -8.29 -4.53 -7.66
N PRO A 37 -8.71 -3.63 -6.77
CA PRO A 37 -8.14 -2.28 -6.66
C PRO A 37 -6.72 -2.32 -6.10
N VAL A 38 -5.97 -1.23 -6.31
CA VAL A 38 -4.76 -0.97 -5.51
C VAL A 38 -5.19 -0.58 -4.10
N VAL A 39 -4.63 -1.25 -3.11
CA VAL A 39 -4.95 -1.02 -1.70
C VAL A 39 -3.79 -0.31 -1.00
N VAL A 40 -4.10 0.70 -0.22
CA VAL A 40 -3.18 1.31 0.74
C VAL A 40 -3.64 0.93 2.13
N TRP A 41 -2.79 0.27 2.89
CA TRP A 41 -3.08 -0.11 4.26
C TRP A 41 -2.23 0.68 5.25
N ASN A 42 -2.89 1.50 6.05
CA ASN A 42 -2.27 2.14 7.20
C ASN A 42 -2.15 1.10 8.33
N SER A 43 -1.06 0.34 8.31
CA SER A 43 -0.89 -0.86 9.13
C SER A 43 -0.66 -0.57 10.61
N THR A 44 -0.16 0.61 10.93
CA THR A 44 0.03 1.12 12.29
C THR A 44 -0.01 2.64 12.30
N ARG A 45 -0.39 3.22 13.42
CA ARG A 45 -0.24 4.66 13.67
C ARG A 45 1.03 4.96 14.47
N THR A 46 1.65 3.97 15.08
CA THR A 46 2.92 4.12 15.79
C THR A 46 4.03 4.53 14.82
N CYS A 47 4.89 5.48 15.19
CA CYS A 47 5.99 5.97 14.37
C CYS A 47 7.17 6.38 15.24
N ASN A 48 8.38 6.09 14.79
CA ASN A 48 9.62 6.57 15.42
C ASN A 48 10.08 7.93 14.89
N LEU A 49 9.32 8.53 13.96
CA LEU A 49 9.57 9.84 13.39
C LEU A 49 8.49 10.84 13.81
N ARG A 50 8.80 12.13 13.69
CA ARG A 50 7.88 13.26 13.94
C ARG A 50 7.92 14.23 12.78
N CYS A 51 7.41 13.79 11.63
CA CYS A 51 7.39 14.61 10.43
C CYS A 51 6.43 15.81 10.59
N ARG A 52 6.87 17.00 10.21
CA ARG A 52 6.05 18.22 10.30
C ARG A 52 4.78 18.17 9.43
N HIS A 53 4.77 17.33 8.40
CA HIS A 53 3.66 17.14 7.45
C HIS A 53 2.99 15.77 7.61
N CYS A 54 3.00 15.20 8.82
CA CYS A 54 2.43 13.89 9.07
C CYS A 54 0.89 13.95 8.96
N TYR A 55 0.32 13.29 7.95
CA TYR A 55 -1.12 13.22 7.76
C TYR A 55 -1.83 12.32 8.79
N MET A 56 -1.10 11.36 9.38
CA MET A 56 -1.61 10.42 10.39
C MET A 56 -1.55 10.98 11.82
N SER A 57 -0.85 12.10 12.02
CA SER A 57 -0.51 12.58 13.37
C SER A 57 0.11 11.47 14.23
N SER A 58 1.03 10.73 13.63
CA SER A 58 1.69 9.58 14.25
C SER A 58 2.68 10.01 15.31
N ASP A 59 2.82 9.21 16.35
CA ASP A 59 3.83 9.37 17.40
C ASP A 59 4.35 8.01 17.89
N GLY A 60 5.21 8.00 18.89
CA GLY A 60 5.82 6.78 19.44
C GLY A 60 4.89 5.97 20.35
N GLN A 61 3.60 6.26 20.40
CA GLN A 61 2.65 5.54 21.26
C GLN A 61 2.08 4.32 20.54
N LYS A 62 1.64 3.33 21.32
CA LYS A 62 0.82 2.23 20.83
C LYS A 62 -0.64 2.67 20.80
N TYR A 63 -1.33 2.29 19.74
CA TYR A 63 -2.74 2.61 19.54
C TYR A 63 -3.58 1.35 19.68
N GLU A 64 -4.68 1.47 20.43
CA GLU A 64 -5.67 0.40 20.54
C GLU A 64 -6.46 0.24 19.23
N GLY A 65 -6.91 -0.97 18.95
CA GLY A 65 -7.69 -1.28 17.76
C GLY A 65 -6.87 -1.55 16.50
N GLU A 66 -5.55 -1.54 16.57
CA GLU A 66 -4.71 -2.04 15.47
C GLU A 66 -4.85 -3.56 15.37
N LEU A 67 -4.86 -4.07 14.14
CA LEU A 67 -4.91 -5.51 13.90
C LEU A 67 -3.72 -6.21 14.58
N THR A 68 -3.96 -7.36 15.17
CA THR A 68 -2.88 -8.27 15.60
C THR A 68 -2.13 -8.80 14.38
N THR A 69 -0.96 -9.39 14.57
CA THR A 69 -0.20 -9.99 13.48
C THR A 69 -0.98 -11.09 12.77
N GLU A 70 -1.74 -11.91 13.50
CA GLU A 70 -2.56 -12.97 12.92
C GLU A 70 -3.77 -12.43 12.15
N GLU A 71 -4.38 -11.36 12.62
CA GLU A 71 -5.45 -10.67 11.88
C GLU A 71 -4.90 -9.99 10.62
N ALA A 72 -3.72 -9.40 10.71
CA ALA A 72 -3.02 -8.79 9.58
C ALA A 72 -2.71 -9.83 8.48
N LYS A 73 -2.23 -11.02 8.84
CA LYS A 73 -2.01 -12.11 7.88
C LYS A 73 -3.31 -12.51 7.19
N ARG A 74 -4.37 -12.75 7.96
CA ARG A 74 -5.69 -13.08 7.38
C ARG A 74 -6.23 -11.98 6.47
N PHE A 75 -6.00 -10.72 6.82
CA PHE A 75 -6.36 -9.59 5.96
C PHE A 75 -5.59 -9.64 4.63
N ILE A 76 -4.28 -9.90 4.66
CA ILE A 76 -3.45 -10.02 3.45
C ILE A 76 -3.90 -11.21 2.60
N ASP A 77 -4.23 -12.35 3.20
CA ASP A 77 -4.76 -13.52 2.49
C ASP A 77 -6.08 -13.18 1.77
N GLY A 78 -6.98 -12.47 2.45
CA GLY A 78 -8.22 -11.98 1.83
C GLY A 78 -7.99 -11.00 0.67
N LEU A 79 -6.96 -10.14 0.75
CA LEU A 79 -6.59 -9.27 -0.37
C LEU A 79 -6.06 -10.08 -1.57
N ALA A 80 -5.31 -11.14 -1.32
CA ALA A 80 -4.82 -12.05 -2.36
C ALA A 80 -6.00 -12.79 -3.05
N GLU A 81 -6.96 -13.29 -2.30
CA GLU A 81 -8.19 -13.90 -2.83
C GLU A 81 -9.00 -12.90 -3.67
N PHE A 82 -9.05 -11.64 -3.24
CA PHE A 82 -9.70 -10.55 -3.96
C PHE A 82 -8.90 -10.06 -5.17
N ARG A 83 -7.75 -10.68 -5.46
CA ARG A 83 -6.85 -10.35 -6.58
C ARG A 83 -6.37 -8.90 -6.56
N VAL A 84 -6.05 -8.38 -5.38
CA VAL A 84 -5.41 -7.07 -5.22
C VAL A 84 -4.02 -7.10 -5.86
N PRO A 85 -3.75 -6.31 -6.90
CA PRO A 85 -2.48 -6.38 -7.63
C PRO A 85 -1.34 -5.72 -6.87
N VAL A 86 -1.63 -4.75 -6.01
CA VAL A 86 -0.64 -3.99 -5.25
C VAL A 86 -1.21 -3.65 -3.88
N LEU A 87 -0.47 -4.02 -2.85
CA LEU A 87 -0.68 -3.56 -1.48
C LEU A 87 0.44 -2.59 -1.10
N LEU A 88 0.09 -1.37 -0.75
CA LEU A 88 1.00 -0.37 -0.23
C LEU A 88 0.89 -0.31 1.28
N PHE A 89 1.98 -0.60 1.97
CA PHE A 89 2.06 -0.39 3.42
C PHE A 89 2.29 1.09 3.71
N SER A 90 1.50 1.63 4.61
CA SER A 90 1.53 3.03 5.03
C SER A 90 1.10 3.14 6.50
N GLY A 91 0.88 4.36 6.95
CA GLY A 91 0.45 4.68 8.31
C GLY A 91 1.46 5.57 9.01
N GLY A 92 1.90 5.18 10.20
CA GLY A 92 3.08 5.70 10.87
C GLY A 92 4.34 5.18 10.17
N GLU A 93 5.12 4.34 10.85
CA GLU A 93 6.23 3.61 10.23
C GLU A 93 5.91 2.11 10.19
N PRO A 94 5.53 1.57 9.02
CA PRO A 94 5.11 0.18 8.91
C PRO A 94 6.16 -0.84 9.37
N LEU A 95 7.45 -0.51 9.22
CA LEU A 95 8.56 -1.42 9.53
C LEU A 95 8.83 -1.58 11.02
N ILE A 96 8.24 -0.76 11.88
CA ILE A 96 8.34 -0.92 13.34
C ILE A 96 7.16 -1.70 13.93
N ARG A 97 6.20 -2.09 13.10
CA ARG A 97 5.11 -2.96 13.52
C ARG A 97 5.67 -4.35 13.84
N PRO A 98 5.31 -4.96 15.01
CA PRO A 98 5.77 -6.30 15.40
C PRO A 98 5.27 -7.39 14.46
#